data_249229cedaa3a2774b0da3b663ad25d9
#
_entry.id   249229cedaa3a2774b0da3b663ad25d9
#
_cell.length_a   1.000
_cell.length_b   1.000
_cell.length_c   1.000
_cell.angle_alpha   90.00
_cell.angle_beta   90.00
_cell.angle_gamma   90.00
#
_symmetry.space_group_name_H-M   'P 1'
#
loop_
_entity.id
_entity.type
_entity.pdbx_description
1 polymer ?
#
loop_
_entity_poly.entity_id
_entity_poly.type
_entity_poly.pdbx_seq_one_letter_code
_entity_poly.pdbx_strand_id
1 'polypeptide(L)'
;MGLQGAKILVVGGGSGIGYAVALAASGEGARVTIASTSADKLAAASQRMGGVATALLDITDETSVAAYFASSGMFDHIVSTAGDWGDGGRGLIAELDMTAAEDLFSVRLWGSAILAKHGAARLAAGGSLTFTGGMSAWRPAKGSVMATAMAGSLAHLTLGLAKELAPQRVNAVFPGGVATEVYQGLSDSTRSAWEARYAFQPLPRIGEPDEVAEAYLYLMKAGYTTGQILQVDGGSMLAG
;
A
#
# COMPACT_ATOMS: atom_id res chain seq x y z
N MET A 1 -5.09 -15.26 15.16
CA MET A 1 -5.40 -16.33 14.19
C MET A 1 -4.26 -16.35 13.18
N GLY A 2 -3.88 -17.53 12.64
CA GLY A 2 -2.89 -17.61 11.56
C GLY A 2 -3.54 -17.33 10.20
N LEU A 3 -2.72 -17.19 9.15
CA LEU A 3 -3.21 -16.97 7.77
C LEU A 3 -3.41 -18.27 6.98
N GLN A 4 -3.23 -19.43 7.62
CA GLN A 4 -3.40 -20.73 6.96
C GLN A 4 -4.76 -20.86 6.28
N GLY A 5 -4.77 -21.02 4.96
CA GLY A 5 -5.97 -21.16 4.13
C GLY A 5 -6.74 -19.86 3.89
N ALA A 6 -6.36 -18.73 4.51
CA ALA A 6 -6.98 -17.42 4.30
C ALA A 6 -6.86 -16.99 2.83
N LYS A 7 -7.93 -16.42 2.28
CA LYS A 7 -7.96 -15.88 0.91
C LYS A 7 -7.59 -14.40 0.96
N ILE A 8 -6.48 -14.04 0.33
CA ILE A 8 -5.92 -12.68 0.38
C ILE A 8 -5.78 -12.13 -1.03
N LEU A 9 -6.33 -10.93 -1.25
CA LEU A 9 -6.07 -10.13 -2.44
C LEU A 9 -5.02 -9.07 -2.11
N VAL A 10 -3.93 -9.02 -2.87
CA VAL A 10 -2.89 -7.97 -2.76
C VAL A 10 -2.85 -7.17 -4.04
N VAL A 11 -3.44 -5.98 -4.01
CA VAL A 11 -3.39 -5.01 -5.12
C VAL A 11 -2.04 -4.26 -5.03
N GLY A 12 -1.31 -4.21 -6.13
CA GLY A 12 0.09 -3.79 -6.17
C GLY A 12 1.06 -4.93 -5.83
N GLY A 13 0.58 -6.19 -5.86
CA GLY A 13 1.35 -7.38 -5.48
C GLY A 13 2.45 -7.83 -6.46
N GLY A 14 2.61 -7.13 -7.58
CA GLY A 14 3.62 -7.47 -8.60
C GLY A 14 5.06 -7.04 -8.27
N SER A 15 5.27 -6.17 -7.29
CA SER A 15 6.60 -5.63 -6.93
C SER A 15 6.61 -5.01 -5.53
N GLY A 16 7.79 -4.65 -5.04
CA GLY A 16 8.02 -3.87 -3.82
C GLY A 16 7.35 -4.44 -2.58
N ILE A 17 6.74 -3.55 -1.81
CA ILE A 17 6.04 -3.91 -0.56
C ILE A 17 4.92 -4.92 -0.82
N GLY A 18 4.14 -4.75 -1.90
CA GLY A 18 3.03 -5.66 -2.21
C GLY A 18 3.50 -7.08 -2.51
N TYR A 19 4.59 -7.22 -3.25
CA TYR A 19 5.21 -8.52 -3.48
C TYR A 19 5.69 -9.16 -2.16
N ALA A 20 6.34 -8.39 -1.29
CA ALA A 20 6.79 -8.89 0.01
C ALA A 20 5.62 -9.34 0.90
N VAL A 21 4.52 -8.57 0.94
CA VAL A 21 3.29 -8.96 1.66
C VAL A 21 2.71 -10.26 1.10
N ALA A 22 2.61 -10.36 -0.22
CA ALA A 22 2.07 -11.54 -0.89
C ALA A 22 2.93 -12.78 -0.61
N LEU A 23 4.26 -12.64 -0.70
CA LEU A 23 5.21 -13.72 -0.42
C LEU A 23 5.12 -14.17 1.04
N ALA A 24 5.14 -13.24 2.00
CA ALA A 24 5.07 -13.55 3.41
C ALA A 24 3.73 -14.22 3.79
N ALA A 25 2.61 -13.70 3.27
CA ALA A 25 1.30 -14.30 3.49
C ALA A 25 1.21 -15.73 2.89
N SER A 26 1.77 -15.94 1.70
CA SER A 26 1.85 -17.27 1.08
C SER A 26 2.69 -18.21 1.93
N GLY A 27 3.80 -17.74 2.51
CA GLY A 27 4.66 -18.49 3.45
C GLY A 27 3.91 -18.92 4.72
N GLU A 28 2.91 -18.17 5.18
CA GLU A 28 2.01 -18.56 6.28
C GLU A 28 0.84 -19.45 5.82
N GLY A 29 0.85 -19.93 4.58
CA GLY A 29 -0.14 -20.86 4.02
C GLY A 29 -1.42 -20.20 3.53
N ALA A 30 -1.43 -18.88 3.28
CA ALA A 30 -2.56 -18.18 2.67
C ALA A 30 -2.70 -18.52 1.17
N ARG A 31 -3.93 -18.44 0.66
CA ARG A 31 -4.25 -18.47 -0.77
C ARG A 31 -4.24 -17.05 -1.30
N VAL A 32 -3.12 -16.66 -1.90
CA VAL A 32 -2.90 -15.30 -2.35
C VAL A 32 -3.28 -15.13 -3.82
N THR A 33 -3.97 -14.03 -4.11
CA THR A 33 -4.13 -13.47 -5.45
C THR A 33 -3.42 -12.12 -5.48
N ILE A 34 -2.50 -11.95 -6.42
CA ILE A 34 -1.83 -10.66 -6.66
C ILE A 34 -2.49 -9.94 -7.83
N ALA A 35 -2.72 -8.63 -7.66
CA ALA A 35 -3.31 -7.78 -8.70
C ALA A 35 -2.40 -6.59 -9.02
N SER A 36 -2.38 -6.18 -10.30
CA SER A 36 -1.59 -5.04 -10.80
C SER A 36 -2.10 -4.64 -12.18
N THR A 37 -1.70 -3.47 -12.65
CA THR A 37 -1.92 -3.01 -14.05
C THR A 37 -0.91 -3.60 -15.03
N SER A 38 0.17 -4.24 -14.59
CA SER A 38 1.23 -4.80 -15.44
C SER A 38 1.17 -6.32 -15.46
N ALA A 39 0.80 -6.89 -16.61
CA ALA A 39 0.78 -8.33 -16.83
C ALA A 39 2.18 -8.97 -16.65
N ASP A 40 3.23 -8.30 -17.13
CA ASP A 40 4.61 -8.81 -17.02
C ASP A 40 5.08 -8.90 -15.58
N LYS A 41 4.82 -7.85 -14.78
CA LYS A 41 5.15 -7.87 -13.34
C LYS A 41 4.38 -8.96 -12.61
N LEU A 42 3.10 -9.17 -12.93
CA LEU A 42 2.28 -10.23 -12.36
C LEU A 42 2.83 -11.62 -12.72
N ALA A 43 3.16 -11.85 -13.98
CA ALA A 43 3.71 -13.13 -14.44
C ALA A 43 5.05 -13.46 -13.73
N ALA A 44 5.97 -12.49 -13.68
CA ALA A 44 7.25 -12.65 -13.00
C ALA A 44 7.09 -12.89 -11.50
N ALA A 45 6.22 -12.12 -10.83
CA ALA A 45 5.95 -12.28 -9.39
C ALA A 45 5.30 -13.64 -9.10
N SER A 46 4.28 -14.03 -9.87
CA SER A 46 3.60 -15.32 -9.72
C SER A 46 4.58 -16.49 -9.88
N GLN A 47 5.43 -16.44 -10.89
CA GLN A 47 6.45 -17.50 -11.12
C GLN A 47 7.40 -17.62 -9.92
N ARG A 48 7.91 -16.49 -9.38
CA ARG A 48 8.79 -16.49 -8.20
C ARG A 48 8.11 -17.03 -6.93
N MET A 49 6.78 -16.94 -6.87
CA MET A 49 5.96 -17.39 -5.74
C MET A 49 5.35 -18.78 -5.95
N GLY A 50 5.81 -19.54 -6.94
CA GLY A 50 5.33 -20.91 -7.19
C GLY A 50 3.96 -20.99 -7.87
N GLY A 51 3.53 -19.93 -8.58
CA GLY A 51 2.31 -19.94 -9.40
C GLY A 51 1.06 -19.43 -8.67
N VAL A 52 1.16 -18.42 -7.83
CA VAL A 52 -0.02 -17.79 -7.19
C VAL A 52 -0.96 -17.17 -8.22
N ALA A 53 -2.24 -17.08 -7.90
CA ALA A 53 -3.26 -16.49 -8.77
C ALA A 53 -2.95 -15.01 -9.06
N THR A 54 -3.27 -14.57 -10.28
CA THR A 54 -3.06 -13.19 -10.73
C THR A 54 -4.34 -12.55 -11.25
N ALA A 55 -4.48 -11.24 -11.12
CA ALA A 55 -5.55 -10.46 -11.72
C ALA A 55 -5.00 -9.17 -12.33
N LEU A 56 -5.31 -8.91 -13.59
CA LEU A 56 -5.04 -7.60 -14.19
C LEU A 56 -6.12 -6.65 -13.68
N LEU A 57 -5.74 -5.63 -12.91
CA LEU A 57 -6.68 -4.73 -12.25
C LEU A 57 -6.10 -3.33 -12.12
N ASP A 58 -6.80 -2.35 -12.68
CA ASP A 58 -6.58 -0.94 -12.45
C ASP A 58 -7.61 -0.42 -11.45
N ILE A 59 -7.17 0.01 -10.28
CA ILE A 59 -8.07 0.51 -9.25
C ILE A 59 -8.60 1.92 -9.52
N THR A 60 -8.10 2.61 -10.54
CA THR A 60 -8.62 3.90 -11.01
C THR A 60 -9.79 3.73 -11.98
N ASP A 61 -9.96 2.56 -12.58
CA ASP A 61 -11.11 2.19 -13.41
C ASP A 61 -12.18 1.50 -12.56
N GLU A 62 -13.15 2.27 -12.11
CA GLU A 62 -14.25 1.76 -11.28
C GLU A 62 -15.04 0.63 -11.96
N THR A 63 -15.22 0.68 -13.27
CA THR A 63 -15.94 -0.36 -14.03
C THR A 63 -15.19 -1.68 -13.98
N SER A 64 -13.87 -1.65 -14.17
CA SER A 64 -12.99 -2.81 -14.06
C SER A 64 -13.02 -3.40 -12.65
N VAL A 65 -12.93 -2.56 -11.61
CA VAL A 65 -12.98 -2.98 -10.21
C VAL A 65 -14.33 -3.61 -9.87
N ALA A 66 -15.44 -3.01 -10.29
CA ALA A 66 -16.78 -3.55 -10.09
C ALA A 66 -16.94 -4.92 -10.73
N ALA A 67 -16.50 -5.08 -11.99
CA ALA A 67 -16.56 -6.34 -12.74
C ALA A 67 -15.71 -7.43 -12.06
N TYR A 68 -14.51 -7.09 -11.61
CA TYR A 68 -13.64 -8.01 -10.89
C TYR A 68 -14.32 -8.55 -9.62
N PHE A 69 -14.82 -7.66 -8.76
CA PHE A 69 -15.48 -8.09 -7.52
C PHE A 69 -16.82 -8.78 -7.76
N ALA A 70 -17.54 -8.46 -8.82
CA ALA A 70 -18.79 -9.18 -9.18
C ALA A 70 -18.53 -10.67 -9.47
N SER A 71 -17.39 -10.99 -10.10
CA SER A 71 -17.01 -12.34 -10.48
C SER A 71 -16.07 -13.04 -9.45
N SER A 72 -15.47 -12.30 -8.51
CA SER A 72 -14.59 -12.86 -7.50
C SER A 72 -15.37 -13.60 -6.40
N GLY A 73 -14.70 -14.51 -5.70
CA GLY A 73 -15.19 -15.06 -4.44
C GLY A 73 -15.00 -14.08 -3.27
N MET A 74 -15.28 -14.58 -2.06
CA MET A 74 -14.98 -13.85 -0.82
C MET A 74 -13.50 -13.87 -0.50
N PHE A 75 -13.01 -12.79 0.11
CA PHE A 75 -11.66 -12.65 0.65
C PHE A 75 -11.73 -12.52 2.18
N ASP A 76 -10.74 -13.08 2.87
CA ASP A 76 -10.54 -12.82 4.29
C ASP A 76 -9.82 -11.47 4.48
N HIS A 77 -8.89 -11.13 3.56
CA HIS A 77 -8.18 -9.86 3.60
C HIS A 77 -7.97 -9.28 2.21
N ILE A 78 -8.07 -7.95 2.11
CA ILE A 78 -7.72 -7.18 0.93
C ILE A 78 -6.64 -6.19 1.34
N VAL A 79 -5.52 -6.18 0.64
CA VAL A 79 -4.41 -5.25 0.85
C VAL A 79 -4.20 -4.42 -0.41
N SER A 80 -4.09 -3.11 -0.26
CA SER A 80 -3.71 -2.21 -1.35
C SER A 80 -2.37 -1.55 -1.06
N THR A 81 -1.36 -1.95 -1.84
CA THR A 81 -0.06 -1.27 -1.89
C THR A 81 0.11 -0.51 -3.20
N ALA A 82 -0.93 -0.48 -4.03
CA ALA A 82 -0.92 0.25 -5.29
C ALA A 82 -0.68 1.74 -5.05
N GLY A 83 0.17 2.30 -5.86
CA GLY A 83 0.48 3.72 -5.83
C GLY A 83 1.93 3.96 -6.12
N ASP A 84 2.15 4.90 -6.99
CA ASP A 84 3.44 5.48 -7.27
C ASP A 84 3.52 6.82 -6.55
N TRP A 85 4.69 7.20 -6.10
CA TRP A 85 4.93 8.54 -5.60
C TRP A 85 5.28 9.50 -6.74
N GLY A 86 5.53 8.98 -7.96
CA GLY A 86 5.79 9.72 -9.20
C GLY A 86 6.57 11.03 -9.05
N ASP A 87 6.84 11.68 -10.11
CA ASP A 87 7.34 13.06 -10.07
C ASP A 87 6.17 14.08 -9.99
N GLY A 88 4.95 13.64 -10.23
CA GLY A 88 3.74 14.42 -10.12
C GLY A 88 3.48 14.87 -8.68
N GLY A 89 3.18 16.15 -8.50
CA GLY A 89 2.91 16.70 -7.18
C GLY A 89 4.15 17.01 -6.33
N ARG A 90 5.36 16.95 -6.90
CA ARG A 90 6.60 17.41 -6.29
C ARG A 90 7.04 18.74 -6.88
N GLY A 91 7.48 19.65 -6.04
CA GLY A 91 7.90 20.99 -6.39
C GLY A 91 7.40 22.02 -5.40
N LEU A 92 7.93 23.24 -5.47
CA LEU A 92 7.41 24.34 -4.68
C LEU A 92 5.97 24.67 -5.16
N ILE A 93 5.08 25.03 -4.26
CA ILE A 93 3.67 25.27 -4.60
C ILE A 93 3.47 26.28 -5.74
N ALA A 94 4.37 27.26 -5.82
CA ALA A 94 4.31 28.29 -6.88
C ALA A 94 4.69 27.77 -8.28
N GLU A 95 5.34 26.62 -8.35
CA GLU A 95 5.88 26.02 -9.58
C GLU A 95 5.19 24.69 -9.93
N LEU A 96 4.21 24.28 -9.10
CA LEU A 96 3.62 22.95 -9.18
C LEU A 96 2.68 22.85 -10.38
N ASP A 97 2.85 21.81 -11.17
CA ASP A 97 1.86 21.39 -12.17
C ASP A 97 0.65 20.76 -11.44
N MET A 98 -0.47 21.47 -11.44
CA MET A 98 -1.68 21.02 -10.75
C MET A 98 -2.30 19.78 -11.40
N THR A 99 -2.17 19.61 -12.72
CA THR A 99 -2.66 18.40 -13.42
C THR A 99 -1.87 17.17 -13.00
N ALA A 100 -0.54 17.28 -12.97
CA ALA A 100 0.31 16.20 -12.47
C ALA A 100 0.08 15.92 -10.97
N ALA A 101 -0.33 16.93 -10.21
CA ALA A 101 -0.68 16.75 -8.80
C ALA A 101 -2.01 15.99 -8.61
N GLU A 102 -2.98 16.15 -9.51
CA GLU A 102 -4.25 15.40 -9.49
C GLU A 102 -4.00 13.89 -9.64
N ASP A 103 -3.07 13.49 -10.51
CA ASP A 103 -2.72 12.08 -10.74
C ASP A 103 -2.23 11.38 -9.47
N LEU A 104 -1.57 12.11 -8.58
CA LEU A 104 -1.14 11.59 -7.29
C LEU A 104 -2.31 11.09 -6.42
N PHE A 105 -3.47 11.74 -6.51
CA PHE A 105 -4.67 11.35 -5.77
C PHE A 105 -5.43 10.21 -6.46
N SER A 106 -5.30 10.04 -7.77
CA SER A 106 -6.07 9.09 -8.56
C SER A 106 -5.90 7.66 -8.05
N VAL A 107 -4.68 7.18 -7.91
CA VAL A 107 -4.41 5.80 -7.47
C VAL A 107 -4.60 5.67 -5.95
N ARG A 108 -3.96 6.55 -5.17
CA ARG A 108 -3.87 6.35 -3.71
C ARG A 108 -5.14 6.71 -2.97
N LEU A 109 -5.83 7.77 -3.35
CA LEU A 109 -7.06 8.18 -2.68
C LEU A 109 -8.29 7.62 -3.41
N TRP A 110 -8.49 8.00 -4.67
CA TRP A 110 -9.69 7.58 -5.41
C TRP A 110 -9.69 6.08 -5.68
N GLY A 111 -8.59 5.50 -6.10
CA GLY A 111 -8.46 4.06 -6.30
C GLY A 111 -8.67 3.27 -5.01
N SER A 112 -8.20 3.77 -3.86
CA SER A 112 -8.46 3.15 -2.56
C SER A 112 -9.94 3.23 -2.18
N ALA A 113 -10.61 4.35 -2.46
CA ALA A 113 -12.05 4.50 -2.22
C ALA A 113 -12.88 3.57 -3.12
N ILE A 114 -12.54 3.46 -4.41
CA ILE A 114 -13.16 2.55 -5.36
C ILE A 114 -12.96 1.09 -4.92
N LEU A 115 -11.74 0.74 -4.51
CA LEU A 115 -11.44 -0.59 -4.00
C LEU A 115 -12.27 -0.93 -2.75
N ALA A 116 -12.42 0.02 -1.82
CA ALA A 116 -13.26 -0.16 -0.64
C ALA A 116 -14.74 -0.32 -1.02
N LYS A 117 -15.26 0.54 -1.90
CA LYS A 117 -16.66 0.52 -2.35
C LYS A 117 -17.08 -0.84 -2.88
N HIS A 118 -16.28 -1.48 -3.71
CA HIS A 118 -16.61 -2.75 -4.33
C HIS A 118 -16.06 -3.96 -3.58
N GLY A 119 -14.91 -3.81 -2.91
CA GLY A 119 -14.25 -4.89 -2.17
C GLY A 119 -14.89 -5.20 -0.82
N ALA A 120 -15.47 -4.21 -0.13
CA ALA A 120 -16.04 -4.40 1.19
C ALA A 120 -17.15 -5.48 1.20
N ALA A 121 -18.00 -5.53 0.17
CA ALA A 121 -19.04 -6.54 0.01
C ALA A 121 -18.49 -7.96 -0.25
N ARG A 122 -17.21 -8.08 -0.52
CA ARG A 122 -16.48 -9.33 -0.75
C ARG A 122 -15.53 -9.69 0.39
N LEU A 123 -15.55 -8.95 1.48
CA LEU A 123 -14.83 -9.32 2.71
C LEU A 123 -15.69 -10.27 3.55
N ALA A 124 -15.06 -11.34 4.01
CA ALA A 124 -15.65 -12.26 4.97
C ALA A 124 -15.94 -11.54 6.30
N ALA A 125 -16.82 -12.12 7.12
CA ALA A 125 -17.08 -11.61 8.46
C ALA A 125 -15.76 -11.59 9.28
N GLY A 126 -15.43 -10.43 9.86
CA GLY A 126 -14.17 -10.23 10.58
C GLY A 126 -12.95 -10.04 9.68
N GLY A 127 -13.13 -10.01 8.38
CA GLY A 127 -12.08 -9.73 7.41
C GLY A 127 -11.51 -8.32 7.52
N SER A 128 -10.44 -8.02 6.77
CA SER A 128 -9.82 -6.70 6.82
C SER A 128 -9.45 -6.13 5.46
N LEU A 129 -9.49 -4.80 5.38
CA LEU A 129 -8.95 -3.99 4.30
C LEU A 129 -7.78 -3.18 4.85
N THR A 130 -6.61 -3.25 4.20
CA THR A 130 -5.43 -2.52 4.64
C THR A 130 -4.85 -1.72 3.48
N PHE A 131 -4.73 -0.40 3.66
CA PHE A 131 -4.17 0.52 2.69
C PHE A 131 -2.69 0.82 2.97
N THR A 132 -2.03 1.44 1.98
CA THR A 132 -0.67 1.93 2.08
C THR A 132 -0.64 3.44 1.88
N GLY A 133 -0.25 4.17 2.91
CA GLY A 133 0.01 5.59 2.83
C GLY A 133 1.51 5.91 2.84
N GLY A 134 1.89 6.96 3.55
CA GLY A 134 3.30 7.33 3.70
C GLY A 134 3.50 8.40 4.76
N MET A 135 4.70 8.44 5.30
CA MET A 135 5.09 9.32 6.42
C MET A 135 5.01 10.82 6.10
N SER A 136 4.92 11.20 4.81
CA SER A 136 4.70 12.60 4.42
C SER A 136 3.43 13.22 5.02
N ALA A 137 2.46 12.42 5.46
CA ALA A 137 1.26 12.89 6.17
C ALA A 137 1.60 13.70 7.43
N TRP A 138 2.61 13.28 8.16
CA TRP A 138 3.02 13.88 9.45
C TRP A 138 4.42 14.47 9.42
N ARG A 139 5.22 14.09 8.43
CA ARG A 139 6.56 14.62 8.24
C ARG A 139 6.69 15.26 6.85
N PRO A 140 6.08 16.44 6.66
CA PRO A 140 6.12 17.11 5.38
C PRO A 140 7.55 17.56 5.04
N ALA A 141 7.90 17.46 3.77
CA ALA A 141 9.16 18.01 3.26
C ALA A 141 8.87 19.20 2.34
N LYS A 142 9.81 20.15 2.24
CA LYS A 142 9.73 21.22 1.28
C LYS A 142 9.58 20.64 -0.14
N GLY A 143 8.63 21.14 -0.91
CA GLY A 143 8.32 20.64 -2.26
C GLY A 143 7.48 19.35 -2.29
N SER A 144 6.82 18.97 -1.19
CA SER A 144 5.95 17.78 -1.14
C SER A 144 4.54 18.05 -0.59
N VAL A 145 4.04 19.27 -0.78
CA VAL A 145 2.76 19.69 -0.21
C VAL A 145 1.58 18.81 -0.66
N MET A 146 1.54 18.44 -1.94
CA MET A 146 0.47 17.58 -2.47
C MET A 146 0.62 16.13 -2.01
N ALA A 147 1.83 15.61 -1.92
CA ALA A 147 2.08 14.28 -1.34
C ALA A 147 1.69 14.23 0.14
N THR A 148 1.92 15.32 0.89
CA THR A 148 1.46 15.46 2.28
C THR A 148 -0.06 15.45 2.37
N ALA A 149 -0.73 16.24 1.54
CA ALA A 149 -2.19 16.32 1.49
C ALA A 149 -2.81 14.97 1.13
N MET A 150 -2.28 14.29 0.10
CA MET A 150 -2.75 12.97 -0.32
C MET A 150 -2.58 11.92 0.79
N ALA A 151 -1.41 11.84 1.41
CA ALA A 151 -1.17 10.88 2.49
C ALA A 151 -2.07 11.16 3.71
N GLY A 152 -2.29 12.42 4.06
CA GLY A 152 -3.25 12.82 5.10
C GLY A 152 -4.69 12.46 4.75
N SER A 153 -5.09 12.64 3.50
CA SER A 153 -6.43 12.26 3.01
C SER A 153 -6.66 10.75 3.14
N LEU A 154 -5.66 9.92 2.80
CA LEU A 154 -5.76 8.47 2.93
C LEU A 154 -5.87 8.04 4.40
N ALA A 155 -5.16 8.70 5.33
CA ALA A 155 -5.30 8.45 6.75
C ALA A 155 -6.75 8.66 7.21
N HIS A 156 -7.36 9.77 6.83
CA HIS A 156 -8.75 10.09 7.21
C HIS A 156 -9.78 9.22 6.47
N LEU A 157 -9.54 8.85 5.22
CA LEU A 157 -10.35 7.86 4.50
C LEU A 157 -10.36 6.52 5.27
N THR A 158 -9.21 6.08 5.76
CA THR A 158 -9.10 4.86 6.58
C THR A 158 -9.96 4.92 7.83
N LEU A 159 -9.94 6.04 8.56
CA LEU A 159 -10.76 6.24 9.75
C LEU A 159 -12.27 6.23 9.44
N GLY A 160 -12.67 6.92 8.37
CA GLY A 160 -14.06 6.95 7.90
C GLY A 160 -14.57 5.56 7.55
N LEU A 161 -13.82 4.83 6.73
CA LEU A 161 -14.15 3.47 6.32
C LEU A 161 -14.15 2.47 7.49
N ALA A 162 -13.26 2.60 8.45
CA ALA A 162 -13.25 1.75 9.65
C ALA A 162 -14.55 1.90 10.46
N LYS A 163 -15.12 3.10 10.48
CA LYS A 163 -16.41 3.38 11.13
C LYS A 163 -17.57 2.84 10.33
N GLU A 164 -17.56 3.04 9.01
CA GLU A 164 -18.68 2.74 8.12
C GLU A 164 -18.80 1.24 7.83
N LEU A 165 -17.67 0.55 7.64
CA LEU A 165 -17.64 -0.85 7.21
C LEU A 165 -17.65 -1.84 8.38
N ALA A 166 -17.74 -1.39 9.63
CA ALA A 166 -17.80 -2.31 10.77
C ALA A 166 -18.91 -3.37 10.58
N PRO A 167 -18.67 -4.66 10.89
CA PRO A 167 -17.55 -5.19 11.68
C PRO A 167 -16.28 -5.55 10.88
N GLN A 168 -16.21 -5.29 9.57
CA GLN A 168 -14.96 -5.43 8.83
C GLN A 168 -13.96 -4.40 9.36
N ARG A 169 -12.69 -4.79 9.41
CA ARG A 169 -11.63 -3.94 9.94
C ARG A 169 -10.93 -3.20 8.80
N VAL A 170 -10.71 -1.91 8.97
CA VAL A 170 -9.98 -1.09 8.00
C VAL A 170 -8.82 -0.42 8.70
N ASN A 171 -7.61 -0.58 8.16
CA ASN A 171 -6.38 -0.03 8.70
C ASN A 171 -5.49 0.48 7.56
N ALA A 172 -4.41 1.16 7.89
CA ALA A 172 -3.38 1.52 6.93
C ALA A 172 -1.98 1.31 7.51
N VAL A 173 -1.02 1.02 6.64
CA VAL A 173 0.42 1.04 6.94
C VAL A 173 1.02 2.26 6.28
N PHE A 174 1.79 3.04 7.04
CA PHE A 174 2.49 4.22 6.55
C PHE A 174 4.00 3.98 6.68
N PRO A 175 4.64 3.50 5.60
CA PRO A 175 6.08 3.25 5.61
C PRO A 175 6.89 4.54 5.51
N GLY A 176 8.11 4.47 6.03
CA GLY A 176 9.19 5.41 5.74
C GLY A 176 9.82 5.17 4.36
N GLY A 177 11.13 5.38 4.24
CA GLY A 177 11.89 4.98 3.07
C GLY A 177 12.07 3.46 3.02
N VAL A 178 11.76 2.85 1.87
CA VAL A 178 11.81 1.39 1.66
C VAL A 178 12.57 1.09 0.38
N ALA A 179 13.50 0.13 0.44
CA ALA A 179 14.37 -0.31 -0.65
C ALA A 179 13.62 -1.19 -1.67
N THR A 180 12.60 -0.64 -2.32
CA THR A 180 11.87 -1.29 -3.41
C THR A 180 12.64 -1.21 -4.73
N GLU A 181 12.11 -1.81 -5.79
CA GLU A 181 12.69 -1.74 -7.14
C GLU A 181 12.83 -0.28 -7.63
N VAL A 182 11.95 0.62 -7.19
CA VAL A 182 12.07 2.06 -7.48
C VAL A 182 13.36 2.63 -6.90
N TYR A 183 13.69 2.30 -5.65
CA TYR A 183 14.95 2.70 -5.02
C TYR A 183 16.15 2.06 -5.72
N GLN A 184 16.06 0.78 -6.08
CA GLN A 184 17.15 0.08 -6.78
C GLN A 184 17.43 0.64 -8.17
N GLY A 185 16.41 1.18 -8.85
CA GLY A 185 16.52 1.84 -10.15
C GLY A 185 17.08 3.27 -10.12
N LEU A 186 17.32 3.85 -8.93
CA LEU A 186 17.88 5.20 -8.80
C LEU A 186 19.37 5.25 -9.18
N SER A 187 19.82 6.42 -9.68
CA SER A 187 21.26 6.69 -9.84
C SER A 187 21.96 6.68 -8.49
N ASP A 188 23.27 6.41 -8.49
CA ASP A 188 24.06 6.36 -7.25
C ASP A 188 23.99 7.68 -6.47
N SER A 189 24.00 8.82 -7.16
CA SER A 189 23.88 10.15 -6.53
C SER A 189 22.51 10.35 -5.86
N THR A 190 21.43 9.91 -6.51
CA THR A 190 20.07 10.00 -5.95
C THR A 190 19.92 9.04 -4.77
N ARG A 191 20.48 7.83 -4.89
CA ARG A 191 20.48 6.83 -3.82
C ARG A 191 21.22 7.35 -2.59
N SER A 192 22.42 7.89 -2.76
CA SER A 192 23.19 8.48 -1.65
C SER A 192 22.47 9.65 -0.99
N ALA A 193 21.75 10.48 -1.77
CA ALA A 193 20.93 11.56 -1.21
C ALA A 193 19.73 11.02 -0.39
N TRP A 194 19.15 9.91 -0.82
CA TRP A 194 18.09 9.22 -0.06
C TRP A 194 18.64 8.63 1.25
N GLU A 195 19.76 7.93 1.20
CA GLU A 195 20.42 7.34 2.38
C GLU A 195 20.78 8.42 3.40
N ALA A 196 21.35 9.53 2.95
CA ALA A 196 21.67 10.67 3.80
C ALA A 196 20.44 11.26 4.51
N ARG A 197 19.27 11.22 3.86
CA ARG A 197 18.02 11.70 4.46
C ARG A 197 17.56 10.83 5.65
N TYR A 198 17.90 9.55 5.65
CA TYR A 198 17.53 8.61 6.71
C TYR A 198 18.65 8.36 7.72
N ALA A 199 19.83 8.94 7.52
CA ALA A 199 20.98 8.75 8.42
C ALA A 199 20.78 9.29 9.86
N PHE A 200 19.83 10.21 10.03
CA PHE A 200 19.56 10.87 11.33
C PHE A 200 18.36 10.30 12.09
N GLN A 201 17.69 9.29 11.54
CA GLN A 201 16.60 8.63 12.26
C GLN A 201 17.14 7.59 13.26
N PRO A 202 16.33 7.18 14.26
CA PRO A 202 16.74 6.18 15.26
C PRO A 202 17.29 4.87 14.68
N LEU A 203 16.67 4.34 13.62
CA LEU A 203 17.26 3.26 12.83
C LEU A 203 17.84 3.88 11.55
N PRO A 204 19.17 4.21 11.49
CA PRO A 204 19.75 5.09 10.48
C PRO A 204 19.96 4.38 9.13
N ARG A 205 18.90 3.87 8.54
CA ARG A 205 18.89 3.19 7.25
C ARG A 205 17.53 3.26 6.58
N ILE A 206 17.48 2.93 5.32
CA ILE A 206 16.26 2.62 4.58
C ILE A 206 15.79 1.23 5.03
N GLY A 207 14.48 1.03 5.17
CA GLY A 207 13.88 -0.26 5.52
C GLY A 207 13.78 -1.19 4.30
N GLU A 208 13.66 -2.47 4.55
CA GLU A 208 13.44 -3.48 3.52
C GLU A 208 11.93 -3.77 3.34
N PRO A 209 11.49 -4.19 2.13
CA PRO A 209 10.09 -4.49 1.89
C PRO A 209 9.50 -5.58 2.79
N ASP A 210 10.28 -6.57 3.19
CA ASP A 210 9.87 -7.66 4.09
C ASP A 210 9.63 -7.17 5.52
N GLU A 211 10.43 -6.22 6.01
CA GLU A 211 10.21 -5.59 7.32
C GLU A 211 8.87 -4.83 7.36
N VAL A 212 8.51 -4.18 6.26
CA VAL A 212 7.21 -3.49 6.15
C VAL A 212 6.06 -4.48 6.00
N ALA A 213 6.28 -5.61 5.31
CA ALA A 213 5.28 -6.65 5.12
C ALA A 213 4.75 -7.21 6.45
N GLU A 214 5.59 -7.33 7.48
CA GLU A 214 5.20 -7.79 8.81
C GLU A 214 4.04 -6.99 9.42
N ALA A 215 4.00 -5.68 9.14
CA ALA A 215 2.91 -4.82 9.61
C ALA A 215 1.56 -5.20 8.99
N TYR A 216 1.54 -5.57 7.72
CA TYR A 216 0.33 -6.03 7.05
C TYR A 216 -0.14 -7.39 7.59
N LEU A 217 0.80 -8.32 7.81
CA LEU A 217 0.49 -9.62 8.40
C LEU A 217 -0.08 -9.44 9.81
N TYR A 218 0.51 -8.53 10.60
CA TYR A 218 -0.02 -8.17 11.92
C TYR A 218 -1.46 -7.65 11.81
N LEU A 219 -1.74 -6.68 10.93
CA LEU A 219 -3.07 -6.08 10.78
C LEU A 219 -4.11 -7.10 10.26
N MET A 220 -3.72 -8.04 9.40
CA MET A 220 -4.59 -9.14 9.00
C MET A 220 -4.96 -10.03 10.19
N LYS A 221 -3.99 -10.38 11.05
CA LYS A 221 -4.15 -11.28 12.21
C LYS A 221 -4.76 -10.62 13.45
N ALA A 222 -4.62 -9.31 13.61
CA ALA A 222 -5.03 -8.55 14.79
C ALA A 222 -6.54 -8.27 14.81
N GLY A 223 -7.34 -9.23 15.24
CA GLY A 223 -8.81 -9.22 15.20
C GLY A 223 -9.51 -8.10 15.98
N TYR A 224 -8.80 -7.38 16.86
CA TYR A 224 -9.34 -6.25 17.64
C TYR A 224 -8.72 -4.91 17.25
N THR A 225 -8.18 -4.82 16.00
CA THR A 225 -7.50 -3.62 15.49
C THR A 225 -8.23 -3.11 14.24
N THR A 226 -8.81 -1.92 14.33
CA THR A 226 -9.44 -1.19 13.22
C THR A 226 -9.24 0.31 13.38
N GLY A 227 -9.24 1.07 12.29
CA GLY A 227 -9.00 2.51 12.29
C GLY A 227 -7.56 2.89 12.65
N GLN A 228 -6.61 1.97 12.55
CA GLN A 228 -5.22 2.26 12.91
C GLN A 228 -4.39 2.63 11.69
N ILE A 229 -3.49 3.59 11.92
CA ILE A 229 -2.46 3.97 10.97
C ILE A 229 -1.13 3.52 11.57
N LEU A 230 -0.64 2.39 11.12
CA LEU A 230 0.59 1.80 11.64
C LEU A 230 1.81 2.37 10.91
N GLN A 231 2.65 3.08 11.64
CA GLN A 231 3.89 3.66 11.12
C GLN A 231 5.00 2.61 11.16
N VAL A 232 5.68 2.41 10.03
CA VAL A 232 6.83 1.51 9.88
C VAL A 232 7.93 2.29 9.17
N ASP A 233 8.67 3.10 9.92
CA ASP A 233 9.47 4.19 9.38
C ASP A 233 10.90 4.32 9.95
N GLY A 234 11.36 3.33 10.74
CA GLY A 234 12.66 3.38 11.40
C GLY A 234 12.79 4.47 12.45
N GLY A 235 11.65 5.00 12.94
CA GLY A 235 11.62 6.12 13.87
C GLY A 235 11.80 7.48 13.19
N SER A 236 11.58 7.56 11.90
CA SER A 236 11.70 8.79 11.10
C SER A 236 10.85 9.94 11.66
N MET A 237 9.71 9.64 12.29
CA MET A 237 8.88 10.63 12.99
C MET A 237 9.57 11.31 14.17
N LEU A 238 10.55 10.66 14.78
CA LEU A 238 11.28 11.16 15.95
C LEU A 238 12.55 11.94 15.56
N ALA A 239 12.95 11.87 14.30
CA ALA A 239 14.10 12.60 13.81
C ALA A 239 13.73 14.07 13.59
N GLY A 240 14.50 14.99 14.19
CA GLY A 240 14.31 16.45 14.14
C GLY A 240 14.51 17.06 12.74
#